data_5d973b94186c36ae0f3ec4e010c8291e
#
_entry.id   5d973b94186c36ae0f3ec4e010c8291e
#
_cell.length_a   1.000
_cell.length_b   1.000
_cell.length_c   1.000
_cell.angle_alpha   90.00
_cell.angle_beta   90.00
_cell.angle_gamma   90.00
#
_symmetry.space_group_name_H-M   'P 1'
#
loop_
_entity.id
_entity.type
_entity.pdbx_description
1 polymer ?
#
loop_
_entity_poly.entity_id
_entity_poly.type
_entity_poly.pdbx_seq_one_letter_code
_entity_poly.pdbx_strand_id
1 'polypeptide(L)'
;MSRLFSFLVAAVIIASAVALASLLVSRAPQPERVEPPAQIPYVQTGTVRAGAGPIPVYGAGTVRAGADVAIAPQVGGKVVWVEPGFRSGGRVPAGQTLFRIEQADYLYRVQEAEANLAARRVALLEEQEQAQIARAEYERYTAQLADHAGQPEVSPLTLREPQLAVARAELKRAEALLADARLALSRTRVTAPFDGHVRAEAMGVGQVVSAGQAVGRLLASDLVEVVVPLSDRLAALIPGLWELVAGDGNQDVRALVTARYGAGRYGWKGYVDRGETLVDELTRTIDVVVRVPDPFRAGIPVGATAPIDSSPPLLPGEFVEVEIAGMTPENYFRAPRAALQPGNELWVVRPGGKVSIVPVQVLQRAADEVYVTGDLQGGQAVITDGIQFVTEGMQVRTGADPAP
;
A
#
# COMPACT_ATOMS: atom_id res chain seq x y z
N MET A 1 -24.29 85.35 -74.37
CA MET A 1 -23.69 84.16 -75.04
C MET A 1 -22.37 83.73 -74.46
N SER A 2 -21.75 84.38 -73.48
CA SER A 2 -20.42 84.03 -72.94
C SER A 2 -20.41 82.95 -71.81
N ARG A 3 -21.52 82.78 -71.03
CA ARG A 3 -21.58 81.83 -69.93
C ARG A 3 -21.75 80.37 -70.34
N LEU A 4 -22.47 80.12 -71.49
CA LEU A 4 -22.66 78.79 -72.06
C LEU A 4 -21.37 78.23 -72.66
N PHE A 5 -20.58 79.09 -73.30
CA PHE A 5 -19.27 78.68 -73.83
C PHE A 5 -18.25 78.33 -72.81
N SER A 6 -18.22 79.05 -71.66
CA SER A 6 -17.32 78.72 -70.54
C SER A 6 -17.71 77.38 -69.83
N PHE A 7 -19.01 77.05 -69.78
CA PHE A 7 -19.45 75.78 -69.25
C PHE A 7 -19.07 74.60 -70.19
N LEU A 8 -19.13 74.83 -71.51
CA LEU A 8 -18.77 73.82 -72.51
C LEU A 8 -17.25 73.50 -72.42
N VAL A 9 -16.44 74.56 -72.31
CA VAL A 9 -14.96 74.40 -72.16
C VAL A 9 -14.61 73.68 -70.84
N ALA A 10 -15.28 74.04 -69.74
CA ALA A 10 -15.01 73.35 -68.47
C ALA A 10 -15.42 71.87 -68.56
N ALA A 11 -16.55 71.55 -69.18
CA ALA A 11 -16.98 70.14 -69.37
C ALA A 11 -16.00 69.32 -70.20
N VAL A 12 -15.44 69.90 -71.26
CA VAL A 12 -14.44 69.24 -72.09
C VAL A 12 -13.11 69.02 -71.35
N ILE A 13 -12.71 70.00 -70.53
CA ILE A 13 -11.50 69.83 -69.69
C ILE A 13 -11.69 68.73 -68.70
N ILE A 14 -12.87 68.67 -68.01
CA ILE A 14 -13.17 67.61 -67.07
C ILE A 14 -13.24 66.22 -67.74
N ALA A 15 -13.90 66.16 -68.88
CA ALA A 15 -13.99 64.91 -69.63
C ALA A 15 -12.61 64.41 -70.14
N SER A 16 -11.74 65.31 -70.56
CA SER A 16 -10.36 64.97 -70.95
C SER A 16 -9.51 64.56 -69.79
N ALA A 17 -9.66 65.19 -68.60
CA ALA A 17 -8.95 64.84 -67.42
C ALA A 17 -9.38 63.44 -66.88
N VAL A 18 -10.70 63.13 -66.95
CA VAL A 18 -11.21 61.79 -66.58
C VAL A 18 -10.75 60.71 -67.55
N ALA A 19 -10.75 61.01 -68.84
CA ALA A 19 -10.25 60.12 -69.86
C ALA A 19 -8.72 59.84 -69.69
N LEU A 20 -7.95 60.90 -69.39
CA LEU A 20 -6.51 60.76 -69.15
C LEU A 20 -6.23 59.98 -67.85
N ALA A 21 -6.99 60.22 -66.80
CA ALA A 21 -6.88 59.49 -65.54
C ALA A 21 -7.24 58.00 -65.71
N SER A 22 -8.31 57.69 -66.45
CA SER A 22 -8.69 56.29 -66.71
C SER A 22 -7.65 55.58 -67.63
N LEU A 23 -7.04 56.29 -68.58
CA LEU A 23 -5.96 55.71 -69.38
C LEU A 23 -4.67 55.47 -68.58
N LEU A 24 -4.35 56.36 -67.65
CA LEU A 24 -3.21 56.19 -66.74
C LEU A 24 -3.45 55.03 -65.71
N VAL A 25 -4.66 54.90 -65.18
CA VAL A 25 -5.01 53.79 -64.26
C VAL A 25 -5.03 52.46 -65.04
N SER A 26 -5.51 52.43 -66.31
CA SER A 26 -5.52 51.19 -67.12
C SER A 26 -4.13 50.72 -67.56
N ARG A 27 -3.15 51.66 -67.63
CA ARG A 27 -1.74 51.37 -67.93
C ARG A 27 -0.85 51.24 -66.66
N ALA A 28 -1.39 51.47 -65.48
CA ALA A 28 -0.63 51.24 -64.27
C ALA A 28 -0.24 49.74 -64.18
N PRO A 29 1.03 49.42 -64.02
CA PRO A 29 1.44 48.04 -63.83
C PRO A 29 0.74 47.48 -62.55
N GLN A 30 -0.02 46.36 -62.68
CA GLN A 30 -0.60 45.70 -61.58
C GLN A 30 0.55 45.29 -60.63
N PRO A 31 0.51 45.65 -59.36
CA PRO A 31 1.55 45.19 -58.43
C PRO A 31 1.58 43.67 -58.48
N GLU A 32 2.71 43.14 -58.86
CA GLU A 32 3.00 41.72 -58.82
C GLU A 32 2.78 41.29 -57.37
N ARG A 33 1.77 40.43 -57.12
CA ARG A 33 1.59 39.83 -55.74
C ARG A 33 2.76 38.90 -55.54
N VAL A 34 3.85 39.44 -55.04
CA VAL A 34 4.92 38.64 -54.44
C VAL A 34 4.29 37.98 -53.20
N GLU A 35 3.92 36.71 -53.34
CA GLU A 35 3.59 35.91 -52.10
C GLU A 35 4.80 36.01 -51.16
N PRO A 36 4.60 36.54 -49.94
CA PRO A 36 5.71 36.60 -49.00
C PRO A 36 6.27 35.18 -48.83
N PRO A 37 7.60 35.03 -48.83
CA PRO A 37 8.21 33.72 -48.66
C PRO A 37 7.60 33.04 -47.42
N ALA A 38 7.14 31.79 -47.58
CA ALA A 38 6.53 31.03 -46.51
C ALA A 38 7.47 31.06 -45.30
N GLN A 39 7.04 31.75 -44.25
CA GLN A 39 7.84 31.82 -43.04
C GLN A 39 7.85 30.43 -42.40
N ILE A 40 8.97 29.73 -42.51
CA ILE A 40 9.16 28.42 -41.89
C ILE A 40 9.24 28.64 -40.36
N PRO A 41 8.23 28.16 -39.60
CA PRO A 41 8.20 28.36 -38.15
C PRO A 41 9.36 27.65 -37.46
N TYR A 42 9.93 28.29 -36.43
CA TYR A 42 10.92 27.70 -35.56
C TYR A 42 10.24 26.93 -34.46
N VAL A 43 10.68 25.67 -34.19
CA VAL A 43 10.11 24.80 -33.19
C VAL A 43 11.18 24.25 -32.24
N GLN A 44 10.80 24.06 -31.00
CA GLN A 44 11.62 23.31 -30.04
C GLN A 44 11.30 21.82 -30.16
N THR A 45 12.32 20.99 -30.06
CA THR A 45 12.17 19.55 -30.20
C THR A 45 12.73 18.81 -29.04
N GLY A 46 12.07 17.71 -28.64
CA GLY A 46 12.59 16.70 -27.77
C GLY A 46 12.85 15.41 -28.54
N THR A 47 13.44 14.41 -27.88
CA THR A 47 13.80 13.13 -28.51
C THR A 47 12.91 12.01 -27.99
N VAL A 48 12.36 11.21 -28.87
CA VAL A 48 11.70 9.94 -28.57
C VAL A 48 12.76 8.91 -28.22
N ARG A 49 12.60 8.20 -27.12
CA ARG A 49 13.49 7.11 -26.71
C ARG A 49 12.71 5.81 -26.71
N ALA A 50 13.32 4.74 -27.20
CA ALA A 50 12.76 3.42 -27.04
C ALA A 50 12.66 3.08 -25.55
N GLY A 51 11.52 2.57 -25.12
CA GLY A 51 11.29 2.17 -23.76
C GLY A 51 12.07 0.89 -23.43
N ALA A 52 12.56 0.81 -22.20
CA ALA A 52 13.20 -0.38 -21.67
C ALA A 52 12.79 -0.58 -20.21
N GLY A 53 12.45 -1.83 -19.85
CA GLY A 53 12.02 -2.19 -18.50
C GLY A 53 10.55 -1.85 -18.18
N PRO A 54 10.17 -1.93 -16.91
CA PRO A 54 8.80 -1.70 -16.48
C PRO A 54 8.40 -0.22 -16.58
N ILE A 55 7.15 0.03 -16.97
CA ILE A 55 6.57 1.36 -16.91
C ILE A 55 6.30 1.71 -15.45
N PRO A 56 6.86 2.80 -14.90
CA PRO A 56 6.63 3.15 -13.50
C PRO A 56 5.19 3.62 -13.27
N VAL A 57 4.55 3.10 -12.22
CA VAL A 57 3.25 3.57 -11.75
C VAL A 57 3.49 4.43 -10.52
N TYR A 58 3.15 5.71 -10.63
CA TYR A 58 3.31 6.68 -9.55
C TYR A 58 2.02 6.85 -8.78
N GLY A 59 2.14 6.84 -7.46
CA GLY A 59 1.06 7.13 -6.54
C GLY A 59 1.60 7.80 -5.27
N ALA A 60 0.71 8.21 -4.41
CA ALA A 60 1.05 8.72 -3.09
C ALA A 60 0.11 8.08 -2.07
N GLY A 61 0.60 7.83 -0.88
CA GLY A 61 -0.18 7.13 0.12
C GLY A 61 0.25 7.46 1.54
N THR A 62 -0.48 6.91 2.49
CA THR A 62 -0.19 7.06 3.92
C THR A 62 0.39 5.78 4.48
N VAL A 63 1.46 5.90 5.24
CA VAL A 63 2.11 4.79 5.94
C VAL A 63 1.25 4.36 7.12
N ARG A 64 0.94 3.08 7.22
CA ARG A 64 0.25 2.46 8.35
C ARG A 64 1.16 1.41 9.00
N ALA A 65 1.05 1.24 10.31
CA ALA A 65 1.73 0.13 10.97
C ALA A 65 1.14 -1.20 10.50
N GLY A 66 1.98 -2.22 10.30
CA GLY A 66 1.53 -3.57 9.93
C GLY A 66 0.62 -4.19 10.99
N ALA A 67 0.88 -3.88 12.28
CA ALA A 67 -0.04 -4.19 13.37
C ALA A 67 -0.03 -3.04 14.39
N ASP A 68 -1.22 -2.67 14.89
CA ASP A 68 -1.43 -1.70 15.98
C ASP A 68 -2.37 -2.35 17.00
N VAL A 69 -1.79 -2.89 18.08
CA VAL A 69 -2.50 -3.71 19.06
C VAL A 69 -2.58 -2.99 20.41
N ALA A 70 -3.79 -2.94 20.96
CA ALA A 70 -4.00 -2.49 22.32
C ALA A 70 -3.51 -3.56 23.32
N ILE A 71 -2.63 -3.18 24.21
CA ILE A 71 -2.17 -4.04 25.31
C ILE A 71 -3.15 -3.93 26.45
N ALA A 72 -3.79 -5.06 26.78
CA ALA A 72 -4.74 -5.18 27.87
C ALA A 72 -4.44 -6.43 28.71
N PRO A 73 -4.46 -6.35 30.05
CA PRO A 73 -4.31 -7.53 30.90
C PRO A 73 -5.52 -8.45 30.77
N GLN A 74 -5.31 -9.75 30.86
CA GLN A 74 -6.39 -10.74 30.85
C GLN A 74 -6.95 -11.01 32.25
N VAL A 75 -6.26 -10.52 33.29
CA VAL A 75 -6.64 -10.64 34.71
C VAL A 75 -6.46 -9.28 35.38
N GLY A 76 -7.27 -9.01 36.43
CA GLY A 76 -7.22 -7.75 37.15
C GLY A 76 -6.28 -7.81 38.37
N GLY A 77 -5.91 -6.64 38.87
CA GLY A 77 -5.13 -6.51 40.10
C GLY A 77 -4.23 -5.28 40.11
N LYS A 78 -3.45 -5.12 41.17
CA LYS A 78 -2.52 -4.03 41.37
C LYS A 78 -1.23 -4.27 40.55
N VAL A 79 -0.79 -3.28 39.81
CA VAL A 79 0.49 -3.32 39.09
C VAL A 79 1.64 -3.13 40.05
N VAL A 80 2.53 -4.11 40.11
CA VAL A 80 3.69 -4.09 41.01
C VAL A 80 5.00 -3.75 40.32
N TRP A 81 5.03 -3.90 39.03
CA TRP A 81 6.22 -3.60 38.24
C TRP A 81 5.83 -3.26 36.77
N VAL A 82 6.53 -2.30 36.17
CA VAL A 82 6.42 -1.89 34.78
C VAL A 82 7.81 -1.85 34.18
N GLU A 83 7.97 -2.39 32.98
CA GLU A 83 9.22 -2.32 32.22
C GLU A 83 9.58 -0.86 31.90
N PRO A 84 10.81 -0.40 32.19
CA PRO A 84 11.22 0.96 31.89
C PRO A 84 11.12 1.34 30.41
N GLY A 85 11.29 0.37 29.51
CA GLY A 85 11.09 0.53 28.05
C GLY A 85 9.63 0.59 27.61
N PHE A 86 8.67 0.23 28.46
CA PHE A 86 7.24 0.32 28.16
C PHE A 86 6.74 1.75 28.41
N ARG A 87 7.27 2.69 27.62
CA ARG A 87 6.89 4.11 27.59
C ARG A 87 6.72 4.56 26.15
N SER A 88 5.94 5.60 25.94
CA SER A 88 5.75 6.17 24.60
C SER A 88 7.09 6.45 23.92
N GLY A 89 7.26 5.93 22.70
CA GLY A 89 8.53 5.96 21.96
C GLY A 89 9.53 4.86 22.32
N GLY A 90 9.27 4.05 23.36
CA GLY A 90 10.14 2.93 23.73
C GLY A 90 10.02 1.76 22.77
N ARG A 91 11.05 0.90 22.71
CA ARG A 91 11.10 -0.32 21.93
C ARG A 91 11.09 -1.53 22.83
N VAL A 92 10.25 -2.52 22.49
CA VAL A 92 10.12 -3.78 23.25
C VAL A 92 10.17 -4.97 22.28
N PRO A 93 10.98 -5.98 22.56
CA PRO A 93 11.01 -7.20 21.78
C PRO A 93 9.84 -8.14 22.15
N ALA A 94 9.48 -9.04 21.24
CA ALA A 94 8.50 -10.09 21.44
C ALA A 94 8.81 -10.92 22.69
N GLY A 95 7.77 -11.25 23.46
CA GLY A 95 7.90 -12.04 24.68
C GLY A 95 8.45 -11.30 25.89
N GLN A 96 8.95 -10.06 25.75
CA GLN A 96 9.38 -9.25 26.89
C GLN A 96 8.19 -8.94 27.80
N THR A 97 8.40 -9.08 29.11
CA THR A 97 7.39 -8.69 30.10
C THR A 97 7.26 -7.16 30.12
N LEU A 98 6.06 -6.67 29.85
CA LEU A 98 5.75 -5.23 29.86
C LEU A 98 5.41 -4.73 31.25
N PHE A 99 4.63 -5.52 32.00
CA PHE A 99 4.28 -5.24 33.38
C PHE A 99 3.85 -6.50 34.11
N ARG A 100 3.82 -6.42 35.45
CA ARG A 100 3.40 -7.49 36.33
C ARG A 100 2.29 -7.02 37.25
N ILE A 101 1.28 -7.85 37.37
CA ILE A 101 0.19 -7.71 38.33
C ILE A 101 0.56 -8.50 39.59
N GLU A 102 0.13 -8.04 40.76
CA GLU A 102 0.34 -8.68 42.04
C GLU A 102 -0.13 -10.14 42.00
N GLN A 103 0.77 -11.06 42.38
CA GLN A 103 0.55 -12.49 42.17
C GLN A 103 0.02 -13.21 43.43
N ALA A 104 0.00 -12.56 44.61
CA ALA A 104 -0.29 -13.22 45.88
C ALA A 104 -1.62 -13.98 45.83
N ASP A 105 -2.70 -13.35 45.44
CA ASP A 105 -4.04 -13.97 45.39
C ASP A 105 -4.12 -15.12 44.38
N TYR A 106 -3.41 -15.01 43.29
CA TYR A 106 -3.36 -16.03 42.22
C TYR A 106 -2.54 -17.25 42.70
N LEU A 107 -1.47 -17.04 43.44
CA LEU A 107 -0.68 -18.12 44.06
C LEU A 107 -1.51 -18.88 45.11
N TYR A 108 -2.28 -18.18 45.94
CA TYR A 108 -3.18 -18.84 46.90
C TYR A 108 -4.23 -19.70 46.20
N ARG A 109 -4.81 -19.23 45.09
CA ARG A 109 -5.76 -20.04 44.31
C ARG A 109 -5.11 -21.28 43.71
N VAL A 110 -3.86 -21.21 43.25
CA VAL A 110 -3.11 -22.38 42.77
C VAL A 110 -2.90 -23.38 43.93
N GLN A 111 -2.47 -22.91 45.10
CA GLN A 111 -2.29 -23.78 46.26
C GLN A 111 -3.59 -24.46 46.72
N GLU A 112 -4.70 -23.73 46.74
CA GLU A 112 -6.02 -24.28 47.05
C GLU A 112 -6.43 -25.37 46.03
N ALA A 113 -6.25 -25.11 44.72
CA ALA A 113 -6.56 -26.09 43.69
C ALA A 113 -5.64 -27.33 43.74
N GLU A 114 -4.36 -27.17 44.09
CA GLU A 114 -3.41 -28.27 44.34
C GLU A 114 -3.83 -29.14 45.52
N ALA A 115 -4.25 -28.54 46.64
CA ALA A 115 -4.76 -29.27 47.79
C ALA A 115 -6.04 -30.05 47.47
N ASN A 116 -6.98 -29.44 46.73
CA ASN A 116 -8.19 -30.11 46.25
C ASN A 116 -7.86 -31.28 45.31
N LEU A 117 -6.95 -31.11 44.37
CA LEU A 117 -6.49 -32.18 43.48
C LEU A 117 -5.89 -33.35 44.27
N ALA A 118 -5.07 -33.08 45.29
CA ALA A 118 -4.50 -34.12 46.14
C ALA A 118 -5.59 -34.91 46.87
N ALA A 119 -6.61 -34.24 47.44
CA ALA A 119 -7.74 -34.89 48.11
C ALA A 119 -8.55 -35.79 47.11
N ARG A 120 -8.80 -35.34 45.89
CA ARG A 120 -9.52 -36.14 44.87
C ARG A 120 -8.69 -37.33 44.38
N ARG A 121 -7.38 -37.24 44.36
CA ARG A 121 -6.50 -38.39 44.06
C ARG A 121 -6.63 -39.48 45.11
N VAL A 122 -6.62 -39.11 46.39
CA VAL A 122 -6.82 -40.05 47.52
C VAL A 122 -8.20 -40.70 47.38
N ALA A 123 -9.28 -39.91 47.19
CA ALA A 123 -10.63 -40.44 47.03
C ALA A 123 -10.76 -41.44 45.88
N LEU A 124 -10.08 -41.18 44.75
CA LEU A 124 -10.05 -42.13 43.65
C LEU A 124 -9.35 -43.44 44.02
N LEU A 125 -8.21 -43.35 44.72
CA LEU A 125 -7.48 -44.55 45.20
C LEU A 125 -8.36 -45.38 46.12
N GLU A 126 -9.06 -44.74 47.06
CA GLU A 126 -10.01 -45.42 48.00
C GLU A 126 -11.12 -46.15 47.23
N GLU A 127 -11.73 -45.49 46.23
CA GLU A 127 -12.77 -46.14 45.41
C GLU A 127 -12.20 -47.24 44.50
N GLN A 128 -10.98 -47.13 44.03
CA GLN A 128 -10.29 -48.19 43.30
C GLN A 128 -10.08 -49.44 44.11
N GLU A 129 -9.57 -49.29 45.36
CA GLU A 129 -9.38 -50.39 46.30
C GLU A 129 -10.71 -51.05 46.63
N GLN A 130 -11.75 -50.25 46.94
CA GLN A 130 -13.09 -50.78 47.26
C GLN A 130 -13.71 -51.51 46.05
N ALA A 131 -13.51 -51.04 44.83
CA ALA A 131 -13.98 -51.71 43.61
C ALA A 131 -13.23 -53.01 43.37
N GLN A 132 -11.92 -53.10 43.70
CA GLN A 132 -11.16 -54.33 43.60
C GLN A 132 -11.65 -55.36 44.63
N ILE A 133 -11.89 -54.95 45.90
CA ILE A 133 -12.45 -55.81 46.93
C ILE A 133 -13.80 -56.37 46.50
N ALA A 134 -14.71 -55.49 46.00
CA ALA A 134 -16.04 -55.91 45.54
C ALA A 134 -15.96 -56.92 44.38
N ARG A 135 -15.01 -56.74 43.45
CA ARG A 135 -14.77 -57.71 42.35
C ARG A 135 -14.26 -59.03 42.87
N ALA A 136 -13.28 -59.04 43.76
CA ALA A 136 -12.74 -60.24 44.35
C ALA A 136 -13.79 -61.05 45.19
N GLU A 137 -14.65 -60.34 45.93
CA GLU A 137 -15.81 -60.97 46.64
C GLU A 137 -16.80 -61.59 45.66
N TYR A 138 -17.16 -60.87 44.61
CA TYR A 138 -18.05 -61.40 43.56
C TYR A 138 -17.46 -62.62 42.87
N GLU A 139 -16.18 -62.62 42.49
CA GLU A 139 -15.49 -63.77 41.89
C GLU A 139 -15.52 -65.00 42.79
N ARG A 140 -15.27 -64.82 44.12
CA ARG A 140 -15.40 -65.92 45.07
C ARG A 140 -16.80 -66.44 45.19
N TYR A 141 -17.82 -65.56 45.24
CA TYR A 141 -19.22 -65.95 45.27
C TYR A 141 -19.63 -66.72 44.05
N THR A 142 -19.29 -66.28 42.84
CA THR A 142 -19.57 -66.95 41.58
C THR A 142 -18.87 -68.30 41.46
N ALA A 143 -17.64 -68.44 41.98
CA ALA A 143 -16.91 -69.71 42.02
C ALA A 143 -17.58 -70.73 42.93
N GLN A 144 -18.19 -70.31 44.02
CA GLN A 144 -18.95 -71.14 44.94
C GLN A 144 -20.31 -71.58 44.34
N LEU A 145 -20.91 -70.82 43.45
CA LEU A 145 -22.15 -71.13 42.80
C LEU A 145 -21.99 -71.87 41.47
N ALA A 146 -20.79 -72.13 40.99
CA ALA A 146 -20.50 -72.79 39.72
C ALA A 146 -21.15 -74.22 39.60
N ASP A 147 -21.51 -74.86 40.74
CA ASP A 147 -22.24 -76.12 40.78
C ASP A 147 -23.77 -75.98 40.66
N HIS A 148 -24.30 -74.74 40.58
CA HIS A 148 -25.75 -74.50 40.49
C HIS A 148 -26.07 -73.71 39.20
N ALA A 149 -26.97 -74.20 38.40
CA ALA A 149 -27.34 -73.66 37.12
C ALA A 149 -27.85 -72.20 37.20
N GLY A 150 -27.07 -71.26 36.60
CA GLY A 150 -27.43 -69.86 36.42
C GLY A 150 -26.42 -68.90 37.02
N GLN A 151 -25.53 -68.27 36.19
CA GLN A 151 -24.74 -67.14 36.63
C GLN A 151 -25.66 -65.93 36.86
N PRO A 152 -25.72 -65.37 38.05
CA PRO A 152 -26.51 -64.16 38.28
C PRO A 152 -25.92 -62.99 37.50
N GLU A 153 -26.79 -62.26 36.78
CA GLU A 153 -26.38 -61.03 36.10
C GLU A 153 -25.93 -60.00 37.16
N VAL A 154 -24.68 -59.53 37.01
CA VAL A 154 -24.08 -58.61 37.99
C VAL A 154 -24.53 -57.19 37.72
N SER A 155 -25.12 -56.59 38.74
CA SER A 155 -25.37 -55.13 38.67
C SER A 155 -24.05 -54.34 38.69
N PRO A 156 -23.88 -53.37 37.80
CA PRO A 156 -22.70 -52.47 37.87
C PRO A 156 -22.51 -51.78 39.23
N LEU A 157 -23.57 -51.59 39.98
CA LEU A 157 -23.54 -51.06 41.36
C LEU A 157 -22.82 -52.00 42.34
N THR A 158 -22.97 -53.31 42.14
CA THR A 158 -22.29 -54.32 42.97
C THR A 158 -20.78 -54.27 42.80
N LEU A 159 -20.32 -53.98 41.55
CA LEU A 159 -18.90 -53.84 41.22
C LEU A 159 -18.36 -52.41 41.46
N ARG A 160 -19.16 -51.51 42.02
CA ARG A 160 -18.84 -50.10 42.29
C ARG A 160 -18.39 -49.30 41.05
N GLU A 161 -18.76 -49.73 39.86
CA GLU A 161 -18.38 -49.08 38.61
C GLU A 161 -18.87 -47.62 38.50
N PRO A 162 -20.12 -47.28 38.87
CA PRO A 162 -20.58 -45.89 38.85
C PRO A 162 -19.81 -44.99 39.88
N GLN A 163 -19.51 -45.53 41.06
CA GLN A 163 -18.74 -44.80 42.09
C GLN A 163 -17.32 -44.51 41.62
N LEU A 164 -16.67 -45.49 41.01
CA LEU A 164 -15.37 -45.33 40.39
C LEU A 164 -15.39 -44.31 39.24
N ALA A 165 -16.44 -44.33 38.40
CA ALA A 165 -16.63 -43.36 37.35
C ALA A 165 -16.81 -41.91 37.87
N VAL A 166 -17.58 -41.76 38.97
CA VAL A 166 -17.73 -40.46 39.68
C VAL A 166 -16.40 -39.97 40.21
N ALA A 167 -15.64 -40.83 40.93
CA ALA A 167 -14.35 -40.44 41.50
C ALA A 167 -13.34 -40.03 40.42
N ARG A 168 -13.34 -40.71 39.25
CA ARG A 168 -12.53 -40.32 38.06
C ARG A 168 -12.96 -38.97 37.50
N ALA A 169 -14.27 -38.73 37.40
CA ALA A 169 -14.80 -37.45 36.91
C ALA A 169 -14.43 -36.28 37.86
N GLU A 170 -14.53 -36.50 39.18
CA GLU A 170 -14.16 -35.50 40.19
C GLU A 170 -12.64 -35.20 40.15
N LEU A 171 -11.79 -36.22 39.96
CA LEU A 171 -10.36 -36.00 39.76
C LEU A 171 -10.10 -35.12 38.51
N LYS A 172 -10.70 -35.47 37.39
CA LYS A 172 -10.56 -34.71 36.14
C LYS A 172 -11.04 -33.26 36.29
N ARG A 173 -12.11 -33.04 37.04
CA ARG A 173 -12.61 -31.70 37.37
C ARG A 173 -11.58 -30.90 38.18
N ALA A 174 -10.96 -31.53 39.22
CA ALA A 174 -9.94 -30.89 40.03
C ALA A 174 -8.67 -30.55 39.22
N GLU A 175 -8.28 -31.43 38.30
CA GLU A 175 -7.17 -31.17 37.35
C GLU A 175 -7.46 -29.93 36.46
N ALA A 176 -8.68 -29.81 35.96
CA ALA A 176 -9.11 -28.66 35.17
C ALA A 176 -9.09 -27.35 35.98
N LEU A 177 -9.56 -27.39 37.25
CA LEU A 177 -9.51 -26.22 38.14
C LEU A 177 -8.09 -25.79 38.46
N LEU A 178 -7.16 -26.73 38.67
CA LEU A 178 -5.75 -26.40 38.84
C LEU A 178 -5.14 -25.79 37.58
N ALA A 179 -5.47 -26.34 36.41
CA ALA A 179 -5.01 -25.77 35.14
C ALA A 179 -5.51 -24.33 34.94
N ASP A 180 -6.77 -24.04 35.26
CA ASP A 180 -7.34 -22.68 35.21
C ASP A 180 -6.64 -21.72 36.18
N ALA A 181 -6.43 -22.13 37.44
CA ALA A 181 -5.71 -21.32 38.42
C ALA A 181 -4.27 -20.99 37.96
N ARG A 182 -3.56 -21.95 37.40
CA ARG A 182 -2.21 -21.76 36.85
C ARG A 182 -2.21 -20.84 35.64
N LEU A 183 -3.20 -20.98 34.78
CA LEU A 183 -3.37 -20.07 33.62
C LEU A 183 -3.64 -18.64 34.09
N ALA A 184 -4.51 -18.43 35.07
CA ALA A 184 -4.77 -17.12 35.65
C ALA A 184 -3.49 -16.51 36.28
N LEU A 185 -2.69 -17.31 36.97
CA LEU A 185 -1.39 -16.88 37.50
C LEU A 185 -0.41 -16.50 36.41
N SER A 186 -0.32 -17.27 35.34
CA SER A 186 0.55 -16.93 34.19
C SER A 186 0.17 -15.60 33.55
N ARG A 187 -1.12 -15.29 33.48
CA ARG A 187 -1.68 -14.06 32.91
C ARG A 187 -1.42 -12.81 33.74
N THR A 188 -0.93 -12.95 34.98
CA THR A 188 -0.45 -11.80 35.80
C THR A 188 0.82 -11.17 35.24
N ARG A 189 1.54 -11.88 34.37
CA ARG A 189 2.69 -11.37 33.61
C ARG A 189 2.25 -11.08 32.19
N VAL A 190 2.14 -9.81 31.85
CA VAL A 190 1.76 -9.38 30.51
C VAL A 190 3.00 -9.16 29.68
N THR A 191 3.06 -9.81 28.51
CA THR A 191 4.22 -9.77 27.61
C THR A 191 3.86 -9.14 26.26
N ALA A 192 4.88 -8.63 25.56
CA ALA A 192 4.75 -8.11 24.21
C ALA A 192 4.44 -9.26 23.22
N PRO A 193 3.40 -9.15 22.38
CA PRO A 193 3.04 -10.19 21.42
C PRO A 193 4.00 -10.27 20.22
N PHE A 194 4.69 -9.17 19.90
CA PHE A 194 5.63 -9.03 18.77
C PHE A 194 6.67 -7.94 19.09
N ASP A 195 7.72 -7.84 18.26
CA ASP A 195 8.68 -6.76 18.32
C ASP A 195 8.03 -5.44 17.92
N GLY A 196 8.10 -4.42 18.76
CA GLY A 196 7.35 -3.21 18.48
C GLY A 196 7.82 -1.95 19.21
N HIS A 197 7.20 -0.84 18.78
CA HIS A 197 7.33 0.46 19.43
C HIS A 197 6.08 0.80 20.22
N VAL A 198 6.27 1.26 21.46
CA VAL A 198 5.18 1.70 22.32
C VAL A 198 4.66 3.05 21.83
N ARG A 199 3.40 3.09 21.39
CA ARG A 199 2.74 4.32 20.93
C ARG A 199 2.16 5.14 22.07
N ALA A 200 1.58 4.45 23.05
CA ALA A 200 0.97 5.08 24.21
C ALA A 200 1.08 4.14 25.42
N GLU A 201 1.23 4.71 26.59
CA GLU A 201 1.10 4.04 27.86
C GLU A 201 0.11 4.83 28.72
N ALA A 202 -0.70 4.13 29.53
CA ALA A 202 -1.69 4.74 30.40
C ALA A 202 -1.71 4.06 31.77
N MET A 203 -0.53 3.67 32.29
CA MET A 203 -0.45 2.97 33.55
C MET A 203 0.85 3.25 34.32
N GLY A 204 0.79 3.06 35.62
CA GLY A 204 1.95 3.20 36.52
C GLY A 204 1.98 2.11 37.61
N VAL A 205 3.14 1.95 38.24
CA VAL A 205 3.29 1.08 39.41
C VAL A 205 2.39 1.57 40.53
N GLY A 206 1.65 0.63 41.17
CA GLY A 206 0.68 0.91 42.22
C GLY A 206 -0.75 1.09 41.74
N GLN A 207 -0.97 1.27 40.44
CA GLN A 207 -2.31 1.39 39.83
C GLN A 207 -3.02 0.02 39.83
N VAL A 208 -4.34 0.03 40.02
CA VAL A 208 -5.19 -1.15 39.83
C VAL A 208 -5.73 -1.15 38.40
N VAL A 209 -5.59 -2.29 37.72
CA VAL A 209 -6.09 -2.51 36.34
C VAL A 209 -7.14 -3.60 36.33
N SER A 210 -8.08 -3.50 35.40
CA SER A 210 -9.13 -4.52 35.22
C SER A 210 -8.83 -5.36 33.97
N ALA A 211 -9.33 -6.60 33.98
CA ALA A 211 -9.23 -7.46 32.79
C ALA A 211 -9.90 -6.79 31.57
N GLY A 212 -9.22 -6.80 30.41
CA GLY A 212 -9.69 -6.17 29.18
C GLY A 212 -9.48 -4.65 29.09
N GLN A 213 -9.02 -3.99 30.13
CA GLN A 213 -8.71 -2.56 30.12
C GLN A 213 -7.45 -2.31 29.31
N ALA A 214 -7.54 -1.54 28.21
CA ALA A 214 -6.37 -1.13 27.44
C ALA A 214 -5.47 -0.21 28.27
N VAL A 215 -4.21 -0.60 28.46
CA VAL A 215 -3.20 0.12 29.26
C VAL A 215 -2.04 0.64 28.41
N GLY A 216 -2.04 0.34 27.13
CA GLY A 216 -1.02 0.80 26.18
C GLY A 216 -1.36 0.37 24.76
N ARG A 217 -0.56 0.84 23.81
CA ARG A 217 -0.64 0.44 22.39
C ARG A 217 0.76 0.13 21.88
N LEU A 218 0.87 -0.97 21.14
CA LEU A 218 2.11 -1.45 20.56
C LEU A 218 1.96 -1.49 19.04
N LEU A 219 2.89 -0.82 18.33
CA LEU A 219 3.02 -0.85 16.88
C LEU A 219 4.09 -1.86 16.49
N ALA A 220 3.78 -2.74 15.53
CA ALA A 220 4.77 -3.66 14.99
C ALA A 220 5.94 -2.91 14.34
N SER A 221 7.16 -3.44 14.51
CA SER A 221 8.38 -2.83 13.99
C SER A 221 8.98 -3.55 12.79
N ASP A 222 8.45 -4.70 12.40
CA ASP A 222 8.96 -5.57 11.34
C ASP A 222 8.55 -5.08 9.95
N LEU A 223 7.35 -4.53 9.81
CA LEU A 223 6.83 -4.04 8.54
C LEU A 223 5.84 -2.88 8.71
N VAL A 224 5.73 -2.05 7.67
CA VAL A 224 4.63 -1.09 7.50
C VAL A 224 3.93 -1.34 6.18
N GLU A 225 2.67 -0.92 6.11
CA GLU A 225 1.86 -0.93 4.91
C GLU A 225 1.65 0.51 4.43
N VAL A 226 1.83 0.74 3.14
CA VAL A 226 1.52 2.02 2.50
C VAL A 226 0.30 1.80 1.63
N VAL A 227 -0.79 2.46 1.96
CA VAL A 227 -2.03 2.39 1.19
C VAL A 227 -2.02 3.49 0.13
N VAL A 228 -2.00 3.08 -1.13
CA VAL A 228 -1.86 3.96 -2.30
C VAL A 228 -3.14 3.89 -3.11
N PRO A 229 -4.00 4.93 -3.09
CA PRO A 229 -5.18 5.00 -3.92
C PRO A 229 -4.78 5.26 -5.39
N LEU A 230 -5.07 4.32 -6.25
CA LEU A 230 -4.81 4.41 -7.69
C LEU A 230 -6.11 4.39 -8.49
N SER A 231 -6.15 5.12 -9.61
CA SER A 231 -7.25 4.96 -10.56
C SER A 231 -7.20 3.56 -11.20
N ASP A 232 -8.33 3.10 -11.70
CA ASP A 232 -8.48 1.83 -12.43
C ASP A 232 -7.44 1.67 -13.55
N ARG A 233 -7.18 2.77 -14.30
CA ARG A 233 -6.18 2.81 -15.36
C ARG A 233 -4.76 2.56 -14.85
N LEU A 234 -4.38 3.13 -13.71
CA LEU A 234 -3.06 2.96 -13.11
C LEU A 234 -2.92 1.59 -12.47
N ALA A 235 -3.96 1.11 -11.80
CA ALA A 235 -4.01 -0.22 -11.22
C ALA A 235 -3.86 -1.32 -12.28
N ALA A 236 -4.47 -1.13 -13.47
CA ALA A 236 -4.35 -2.06 -14.59
C ALA A 236 -2.92 -2.18 -15.17
N LEU A 237 -2.03 -1.22 -14.89
CA LEU A 237 -0.62 -1.29 -15.28
C LEU A 237 0.22 -2.16 -14.33
N ILE A 238 -0.30 -2.55 -13.18
CA ILE A 238 0.41 -3.39 -12.20
C ILE A 238 0.22 -4.86 -12.58
N PRO A 239 1.31 -5.60 -12.89
CA PRO A 239 1.21 -6.98 -13.34
C PRO A 239 0.66 -7.87 -12.22
N GLY A 240 -0.32 -8.71 -12.55
CA GLY A 240 -0.88 -9.70 -11.63
C GLY A 240 -1.60 -9.13 -10.39
N LEU A 241 -1.93 -7.83 -10.35
CA LEU A 241 -2.50 -7.17 -9.17
C LEU A 241 -3.72 -7.91 -8.61
N TRP A 242 -4.58 -8.43 -9.48
CA TRP A 242 -5.82 -9.11 -9.11
C TRP A 242 -5.63 -10.56 -8.66
N GLU A 243 -4.44 -11.09 -8.83
CA GLU A 243 -4.03 -12.45 -8.44
C GLU A 243 -3.27 -12.44 -7.10
N LEU A 244 -2.82 -11.26 -6.65
CA LEU A 244 -2.09 -11.12 -5.39
C LEU A 244 -3.03 -11.35 -4.20
N VAL A 245 -2.60 -12.22 -3.29
CA VAL A 245 -3.32 -12.54 -2.05
C VAL A 245 -2.54 -11.98 -0.86
N ALA A 246 -3.26 -11.32 0.04
CA ALA A 246 -2.67 -10.72 1.23
C ALA A 246 -1.83 -11.74 2.03
N GLY A 247 -0.56 -11.44 2.22
CA GLY A 247 0.32 -12.23 3.08
C GLY A 247 0.86 -13.53 2.46
N ASP A 248 0.71 -13.75 1.14
CA ASP A 248 1.27 -14.92 0.45
C ASP A 248 2.81 -14.85 0.31
N GLY A 249 3.40 -13.69 0.63
CA GLY A 249 4.84 -13.46 0.56
C GLY A 249 5.37 -13.21 -0.86
N ASN A 250 4.48 -13.05 -1.84
CA ASN A 250 4.87 -12.69 -3.20
C ASN A 250 5.50 -11.28 -3.23
N GLN A 251 6.71 -11.16 -3.79
CA GLN A 251 7.47 -9.92 -3.89
C GLN A 251 7.82 -9.58 -5.35
N ASP A 252 7.10 -10.14 -6.31
CA ASP A 252 7.39 -9.98 -7.74
C ASP A 252 7.24 -8.53 -8.20
N VAL A 253 6.23 -7.82 -7.66
CA VAL A 253 5.97 -6.43 -7.99
C VAL A 253 6.69 -5.52 -7.01
N ARG A 254 7.86 -5.02 -7.41
CA ARG A 254 8.68 -4.13 -6.59
C ARG A 254 8.11 -2.73 -6.51
N ALA A 255 8.30 -2.08 -5.37
CA ALA A 255 7.95 -0.68 -5.16
C ALA A 255 9.09 0.06 -4.44
N LEU A 256 9.21 1.34 -4.73
CA LEU A 256 10.08 2.27 -4.02
C LEU A 256 9.20 3.31 -3.33
N VAL A 257 9.26 3.33 -2.02
CA VAL A 257 8.56 4.32 -1.19
C VAL A 257 9.52 5.45 -0.88
N THR A 258 9.15 6.69 -1.13
CA THR A 258 10.00 7.87 -0.95
C THR A 258 9.31 8.87 -0.03
N ALA A 259 10.01 9.30 1.02
CA ALA A 259 9.58 10.37 1.92
C ALA A 259 10.58 11.53 1.93
N ARG A 260 10.11 12.71 2.32
CA ARG A 260 10.94 13.90 2.48
C ARG A 260 11.17 14.21 3.94
N TYR A 261 12.43 14.35 4.33
CA TYR A 261 12.82 14.79 5.66
C TYR A 261 13.73 16.02 5.53
N GLY A 262 13.23 17.18 5.94
CA GLY A 262 13.91 18.45 5.72
C GLY A 262 14.15 18.71 4.23
N ALA A 263 15.40 18.90 3.84
CA ALA A 263 15.81 19.10 2.44
C ALA A 263 16.11 17.78 1.70
N GLY A 264 16.19 16.64 2.41
CA GLY A 264 16.56 15.33 1.84
C GLY A 264 15.35 14.50 1.41
N ARG A 265 15.56 13.64 0.39
CA ARG A 265 14.62 12.59 -0.01
C ARG A 265 15.24 11.24 0.35
N TYR A 266 14.44 10.37 0.94
CA TYR A 266 14.88 9.04 1.38
C TYR A 266 13.93 8.00 0.84
N GLY A 267 14.49 6.86 0.40
CA GLY A 267 13.74 5.77 -0.21
C GLY A 267 13.85 4.48 0.59
N TRP A 268 12.76 3.72 0.64
CA TRP A 268 12.68 2.37 1.19
C TRP A 268 12.16 1.42 0.11
N LYS A 269 12.78 0.25 0.04
CA LYS A 269 12.34 -0.80 -0.89
C LYS A 269 11.14 -1.50 -0.29
N GLY A 270 10.12 -1.67 -1.10
CA GLY A 270 8.92 -2.42 -0.77
C GLY A 270 8.45 -3.26 -1.95
N TYR A 271 7.30 -3.88 -1.78
CA TYR A 271 6.63 -4.67 -2.80
C TYR A 271 5.11 -4.52 -2.66
N VAL A 272 4.40 -4.71 -3.76
CA VAL A 272 2.93 -4.73 -3.74
C VAL A 272 2.48 -6.04 -3.13
N ASP A 273 1.71 -5.97 -2.04
CA ASP A 273 1.17 -7.13 -1.35
C ASP A 273 -0.19 -7.54 -1.93
N ARG A 274 -1.05 -6.56 -2.18
CA ARG A 274 -2.40 -6.80 -2.70
C ARG A 274 -3.02 -5.53 -3.28
N GLY A 275 -4.05 -5.71 -4.10
CA GLY A 275 -5.07 -4.70 -4.38
C GLY A 275 -6.28 -4.94 -3.50
N GLU A 276 -6.86 -3.90 -2.92
CA GLU A 276 -8.11 -4.04 -2.19
C GLU A 276 -9.26 -4.36 -3.16
N THR A 277 -10.19 -5.20 -2.72
CA THR A 277 -11.32 -5.65 -3.55
C THR A 277 -12.47 -4.64 -3.61
N LEU A 278 -12.40 -3.59 -2.80
CA LEU A 278 -13.41 -2.53 -2.73
C LEU A 278 -12.88 -1.27 -3.40
N VAL A 279 -13.68 -0.70 -4.30
CA VAL A 279 -13.41 0.61 -4.90
C VAL A 279 -13.99 1.68 -3.99
N ASP A 280 -13.22 2.72 -3.68
CA ASP A 280 -13.72 3.89 -2.97
C ASP A 280 -14.72 4.64 -3.87
N GLU A 281 -15.97 4.75 -3.43
CA GLU A 281 -17.07 5.32 -4.21
C GLU A 281 -16.92 6.84 -4.45
N LEU A 282 -16.24 7.54 -3.53
CA LEU A 282 -16.03 8.99 -3.61
C LEU A 282 -14.92 9.36 -4.57
N THR A 283 -13.79 8.67 -4.45
CA THR A 283 -12.59 8.95 -5.26
C THR A 283 -12.51 8.11 -6.52
N ARG A 284 -13.27 7.01 -6.59
CA ARG A 284 -13.21 5.99 -7.65
C ARG A 284 -11.80 5.42 -7.83
N THR A 285 -11.12 5.22 -6.71
CA THR A 285 -9.78 4.63 -6.66
C THR A 285 -9.83 3.23 -6.06
N ILE A 286 -8.83 2.45 -6.42
CA ILE A 286 -8.54 1.13 -5.87
C ILE A 286 -7.33 1.30 -4.98
N ASP A 287 -7.45 0.90 -3.72
CA ASP A 287 -6.35 0.96 -2.79
C ASP A 287 -5.37 -0.19 -3.06
N VAL A 288 -4.14 0.15 -3.43
CA VAL A 288 -3.04 -0.79 -3.59
C VAL A 288 -2.17 -0.72 -2.35
N VAL A 289 -1.97 -1.86 -1.71
CA VAL A 289 -1.19 -1.95 -0.48
C VAL A 289 0.24 -2.37 -0.81
N VAL A 290 1.18 -1.51 -0.46
CA VAL A 290 2.62 -1.75 -0.59
C VAL A 290 3.19 -2.04 0.78
N ARG A 291 3.87 -3.18 0.95
CA ARG A 291 4.59 -3.54 2.17
C ARG A 291 6.05 -3.11 2.10
N VAL A 292 6.50 -2.51 3.19
CA VAL A 292 7.89 -2.11 3.39
C VAL A 292 8.44 -2.85 4.61
N PRO A 293 9.32 -3.82 4.41
CA PRO A 293 10.00 -4.49 5.51
C PRO A 293 11.04 -3.57 6.16
N ASP A 294 11.32 -3.80 7.45
CA ASP A 294 12.31 -3.07 8.24
C ASP A 294 12.17 -1.52 8.14
N PRO A 295 10.98 -0.94 8.34
CA PRO A 295 10.73 0.48 8.08
C PRO A 295 11.55 1.40 8.99
N PHE A 296 11.92 0.94 10.17
CA PHE A 296 12.74 1.69 11.13
C PHE A 296 14.25 1.63 10.81
N ARG A 297 14.63 0.89 9.78
CA ARG A 297 15.98 0.95 9.24
C ARG A 297 16.17 2.24 8.45
N ALA A 298 17.39 2.77 8.48
CA ALA A 298 17.75 3.99 7.79
C ALA A 298 17.34 3.98 6.31
N GLY A 299 16.62 4.99 5.86
CA GLY A 299 16.25 5.20 4.46
C GLY A 299 17.46 5.42 3.58
N ILE A 300 17.42 5.01 2.33
CA ILE A 300 18.48 5.23 1.34
C ILE A 300 18.29 6.63 0.75
N PRO A 301 19.33 7.50 0.74
CA PRO A 301 19.23 8.81 0.10
C PRO A 301 18.87 8.68 -1.39
N VAL A 302 17.90 9.47 -1.87
CA VAL A 302 17.47 9.52 -3.26
C VAL A 302 17.81 10.89 -3.85
N GLY A 303 18.73 10.93 -4.83
CA GLY A 303 19.18 12.17 -5.47
C GLY A 303 20.44 12.76 -4.84
N ALA A 304 20.87 13.94 -5.35
CA ALA A 304 22.16 14.55 -5.01
C ALA A 304 22.25 15.26 -3.65
N THR A 305 21.13 15.35 -2.92
CA THR A 305 21.06 16.14 -1.68
C THR A 305 20.84 15.20 -0.50
N ALA A 306 21.92 14.73 0.10
CA ALA A 306 21.87 14.02 1.37
C ALA A 306 22.81 14.68 2.37
N PRO A 307 22.34 15.58 3.22
CA PRO A 307 23.15 16.15 4.27
C PRO A 307 22.57 15.91 5.65
N ILE A 308 22.27 14.66 6.02
CA ILE A 308 21.94 14.36 7.41
C ILE A 308 22.85 13.22 7.84
N ASP A 309 23.57 13.41 8.93
CA ASP A 309 24.47 12.41 9.52
C ASP A 309 23.76 11.11 9.92
N SER A 310 22.42 11.14 10.00
CA SER A 310 21.58 9.95 10.24
C SER A 310 20.41 9.92 9.27
N SER A 311 20.27 8.84 8.50
CA SER A 311 19.10 8.60 7.66
C SER A 311 17.88 8.32 8.54
N PRO A 312 16.73 8.98 8.30
CA PRO A 312 15.52 8.80 9.11
C PRO A 312 14.86 7.44 8.88
N PRO A 313 14.08 6.95 9.87
CA PRO A 313 13.18 5.82 9.68
C PRO A 313 11.90 6.21 8.91
N LEU A 314 11.18 5.24 8.36
CA LEU A 314 9.85 5.45 7.80
C LEU A 314 8.81 5.31 8.91
N LEU A 315 8.12 6.39 9.25
CA LEU A 315 7.21 6.42 10.39
C LEU A 315 5.74 6.21 9.96
N PRO A 316 4.96 5.41 10.71
CA PRO A 316 3.52 5.35 10.52
C PRO A 316 2.86 6.72 10.68
N GLY A 317 1.93 7.04 9.79
CA GLY A 317 1.25 8.34 9.72
C GLY A 317 1.85 9.30 8.69
N GLU A 318 3.02 9.00 8.12
CA GLU A 318 3.61 9.82 7.07
C GLU A 318 2.88 9.68 5.74
N PHE A 319 2.88 10.76 4.98
CA PHE A 319 2.44 10.77 3.59
C PHE A 319 3.66 10.65 2.68
N VAL A 320 3.64 9.67 1.78
CA VAL A 320 4.80 9.26 0.98
C VAL A 320 4.46 9.15 -0.50
N GLU A 321 5.46 9.35 -1.33
CA GLU A 321 5.40 9.07 -2.76
C GLU A 321 5.80 7.59 -2.99
N VAL A 322 5.09 6.90 -3.86
CA VAL A 322 5.36 5.50 -4.19
C VAL A 322 5.50 5.33 -5.69
N GLU A 323 6.59 4.70 -6.09
CA GLU A 323 6.85 4.26 -7.45
C GLU A 323 6.77 2.74 -7.50
N ILE A 324 5.79 2.21 -8.23
CA ILE A 324 5.55 0.76 -8.40
C ILE A 324 6.04 0.35 -9.77
N ALA A 325 6.76 -0.76 -9.87
CA ALA A 325 7.15 -1.35 -11.13
C ALA A 325 5.92 -1.93 -11.83
N GLY A 326 5.45 -1.27 -12.89
CA GLY A 326 4.31 -1.71 -13.67
C GLY A 326 4.68 -2.74 -14.74
N MET A 327 3.77 -2.98 -15.68
CA MET A 327 3.97 -3.89 -16.80
C MET A 327 5.15 -3.47 -17.69
N THR A 328 5.74 -4.44 -18.35
CA THR A 328 6.81 -4.23 -19.35
C THR A 328 6.27 -4.60 -20.73
N PRO A 329 5.68 -3.65 -21.50
CA PRO A 329 5.26 -3.93 -22.87
C PRO A 329 6.47 -4.23 -23.77
N GLU A 330 6.28 -5.07 -24.77
CA GLU A 330 7.36 -5.43 -25.72
C GLU A 330 7.88 -4.21 -26.50
N ASN A 331 6.96 -3.32 -26.90
CA ASN A 331 7.28 -2.14 -27.70
C ASN A 331 6.58 -0.90 -27.16
N TYR A 332 7.31 -0.01 -26.53
CA TYR A 332 6.82 1.29 -26.13
C TYR A 332 7.92 2.34 -26.26
N PHE A 333 7.52 3.60 -26.26
CA PHE A 333 8.41 4.74 -26.39
C PHE A 333 8.19 5.72 -25.24
N ARG A 334 9.23 6.43 -24.89
CA ARG A 334 9.19 7.56 -23.97
C ARG A 334 9.42 8.84 -24.76
N ALA A 335 8.56 9.81 -24.59
CA ALA A 335 8.67 11.13 -25.17
C ALA A 335 8.49 12.21 -24.08
N PRO A 336 9.03 13.41 -24.23
CA PRO A 336 8.72 14.51 -23.35
C PRO A 336 7.21 14.74 -23.27
N ARG A 337 6.67 14.96 -22.07
CA ARG A 337 5.23 15.19 -21.88
C ARG A 337 4.71 16.38 -22.69
N ALA A 338 5.53 17.44 -22.85
CA ALA A 338 5.21 18.61 -23.66
C ALA A 338 5.00 18.31 -25.17
N ALA A 339 5.51 17.15 -25.64
CA ALA A 339 5.34 16.76 -27.04
C ALA A 339 3.96 16.11 -27.31
N LEU A 340 3.23 15.70 -26.27
CA LEU A 340 1.91 15.07 -26.43
C LEU A 340 0.86 16.13 -26.73
N GLN A 341 0.32 16.08 -27.93
CA GLN A 341 -0.69 17.01 -28.40
C GLN A 341 -2.13 16.56 -28.06
N PRO A 342 -3.11 17.48 -28.04
CA PRO A 342 -4.52 17.12 -27.96
C PRO A 342 -4.88 16.08 -29.02
N GLY A 343 -5.65 15.05 -28.68
CA GLY A 343 -5.97 13.95 -29.60
C GLY A 343 -5.05 12.73 -29.47
N ASN A 344 -4.08 12.75 -28.52
CA ASN A 344 -3.05 11.72 -28.32
C ASN A 344 -2.19 11.53 -29.60
N GLU A 345 -1.61 12.60 -30.07
CA GLU A 345 -0.74 12.64 -31.23
C GLU A 345 0.64 13.17 -30.85
N LEU A 346 1.69 12.70 -31.53
CA LEU A 346 3.03 13.28 -31.49
C LEU A 346 3.36 13.86 -32.89
N TRP A 347 3.87 15.08 -32.90
CA TRP A 347 4.34 15.72 -34.11
C TRP A 347 5.82 15.44 -34.30
N VAL A 348 6.11 14.49 -35.19
CA VAL A 348 7.46 13.99 -35.46
C VAL A 348 8.10 14.81 -36.58
N VAL A 349 9.30 15.32 -36.36
CA VAL A 349 10.09 16.00 -37.36
C VAL A 349 10.93 14.98 -38.12
N ARG A 350 10.64 14.80 -39.42
CA ARG A 350 11.39 13.90 -40.30
C ARG A 350 12.63 14.60 -40.88
N PRO A 351 13.60 13.84 -41.40
CA PRO A 351 14.73 14.42 -42.13
C PRO A 351 14.27 15.40 -43.21
N GLY A 352 14.88 16.59 -43.27
CA GLY A 352 14.46 17.69 -44.17
C GLY A 352 13.42 18.65 -43.57
N GLY A 353 13.15 18.58 -42.24
CA GLY A 353 12.31 19.54 -41.54
C GLY A 353 10.81 19.39 -41.78
N LYS A 354 10.33 18.28 -42.33
CA LYS A 354 8.91 18.00 -42.54
C LYS A 354 8.28 17.35 -41.30
N VAL A 355 7.12 17.86 -40.89
CA VAL A 355 6.36 17.31 -39.77
C VAL A 355 5.44 16.18 -40.25
N SER A 356 5.41 15.11 -39.48
CA SER A 356 4.47 14.01 -39.63
C SER A 356 3.66 13.86 -38.32
N ILE A 357 2.36 13.79 -38.44
CA ILE A 357 1.43 13.62 -37.34
C ILE A 357 1.27 12.12 -37.08
N VAL A 358 1.75 11.65 -35.92
CA VAL A 358 1.70 10.23 -35.53
C VAL A 358 0.71 10.05 -34.40
N PRO A 359 -0.41 9.34 -34.64
CA PRO A 359 -1.33 8.97 -33.56
C PRO A 359 -0.67 7.96 -32.64
N VAL A 360 -0.84 8.13 -31.29
CA VAL A 360 -0.23 7.29 -30.31
C VAL A 360 -1.26 6.84 -29.26
N GLN A 361 -1.07 5.64 -28.72
CA GLN A 361 -1.81 5.20 -27.56
C GLN A 361 -1.00 5.53 -26.31
N VAL A 362 -1.57 6.35 -25.42
CA VAL A 362 -0.92 6.73 -24.17
C VAL A 362 -1.12 5.62 -23.15
N LEU A 363 -0.02 5.00 -22.71
CA LEU A 363 0.01 4.00 -21.65
C LEU A 363 0.05 4.67 -20.28
N GLN A 364 0.97 5.67 -20.11
CA GLN A 364 1.16 6.35 -18.83
C GLN A 364 1.60 7.80 -19.07
N ARG A 365 1.15 8.70 -18.19
CA ARG A 365 1.60 10.10 -18.13
C ARG A 365 2.33 10.34 -16.83
N ALA A 366 3.64 10.54 -16.90
CA ALA A 366 4.46 10.95 -15.76
C ALA A 366 4.60 12.50 -15.71
N ALA A 367 5.35 13.00 -14.75
CA ALA A 367 5.55 14.45 -14.59
C ALA A 367 6.17 15.08 -15.83
N ASP A 368 7.27 14.54 -16.32
CA ASP A 368 8.08 15.12 -17.40
C ASP A 368 8.03 14.29 -18.70
N GLU A 369 7.61 13.03 -18.63
CA GLU A 369 7.60 12.09 -19.75
C GLU A 369 6.21 11.48 -19.96
N VAL A 370 5.96 11.03 -21.19
CA VAL A 370 4.80 10.22 -21.56
C VAL A 370 5.27 8.88 -22.12
N TYR A 371 4.61 7.79 -21.72
CA TYR A 371 4.84 6.44 -22.19
C TYR A 371 3.77 6.12 -23.22
N VAL A 372 4.19 5.81 -24.46
CA VAL A 372 3.27 5.65 -25.59
C VAL A 372 3.63 4.44 -26.43
N THR A 373 2.63 3.90 -27.12
CA THR A 373 2.81 2.96 -28.23
C THR A 373 2.30 3.59 -29.52
N GLY A 374 2.94 3.29 -30.66
CA GLY A 374 2.60 3.84 -31.96
C GLY A 374 3.69 3.56 -32.99
N ASP A 375 3.51 4.05 -34.20
CA ASP A 375 4.51 3.95 -35.28
C ASP A 375 5.64 4.98 -35.09
N LEU A 376 6.48 4.70 -34.09
CA LEU A 376 7.59 5.55 -33.66
C LEU A 376 8.91 4.81 -33.77
N GLN A 377 10.00 5.55 -33.82
CA GLN A 377 11.35 5.00 -33.75
C GLN A 377 12.17 5.76 -32.72
N GLY A 378 13.03 5.05 -31.98
CA GLY A 378 13.96 5.67 -31.07
C GLY A 378 14.89 6.65 -31.80
N GLY A 379 15.09 7.83 -31.22
CA GLY A 379 15.93 8.88 -31.78
C GLY A 379 15.17 9.92 -32.62
N GLN A 380 13.88 9.72 -32.92
CA GLN A 380 13.09 10.71 -33.65
C GLN A 380 12.91 11.99 -32.82
N ALA A 381 12.98 13.15 -33.51
CA ALA A 381 12.69 14.43 -32.90
C ALA A 381 11.17 14.68 -32.92
N VAL A 382 10.62 15.12 -31.79
CA VAL A 382 9.19 15.48 -31.63
C VAL A 382 9.09 16.93 -31.17
N ILE A 383 8.10 17.64 -31.66
CA ILE A 383 7.88 19.05 -31.34
C ILE A 383 7.34 19.16 -29.94
N THR A 384 8.01 19.98 -29.11
CA THR A 384 7.61 20.25 -27.73
C THR A 384 7.01 21.63 -27.54
N ASP A 385 7.41 22.60 -28.38
CA ASP A 385 6.92 23.99 -28.33
C ASP A 385 7.20 24.73 -29.63
N GLY A 386 6.63 25.94 -29.79
CA GLY A 386 6.88 26.88 -30.90
C GLY A 386 5.81 26.94 -31.98
N ILE A 387 4.81 26.04 -31.96
CA ILE A 387 3.71 26.03 -32.93
C ILE A 387 2.42 25.48 -32.32
N GLN A 388 1.28 26.09 -32.65
CA GLN A 388 -0.03 25.68 -32.12
C GLN A 388 -0.83 24.77 -33.08
N PHE A 389 -0.59 24.89 -34.38
CA PHE A 389 -1.27 24.10 -35.40
C PHE A 389 -0.27 23.58 -36.44
N VAL A 390 -0.38 22.31 -36.73
CA VAL A 390 0.47 21.61 -37.71
C VAL A 390 -0.40 20.89 -38.71
N THR A 391 0.05 20.85 -39.96
CA THR A 391 -0.52 20.00 -41.00
C THR A 391 0.52 18.97 -41.44
N GLU A 392 0.05 17.82 -41.90
CA GLU A 392 0.94 16.76 -42.40
C GLU A 392 1.83 17.30 -43.53
N GLY A 393 3.15 17.07 -43.44
CA GLY A 393 4.15 17.54 -44.40
C GLY A 393 4.57 19.01 -44.25
N MET A 394 4.05 19.75 -43.27
CA MET A 394 4.44 21.14 -43.02
C MET A 394 5.93 21.23 -42.73
N GLN A 395 6.60 22.25 -43.27
CA GLN A 395 8.02 22.47 -43.07
C GLN A 395 8.27 23.32 -41.81
N VAL A 396 9.19 22.87 -40.94
CA VAL A 396 9.59 23.56 -39.73
C VAL A 396 11.12 23.65 -39.64
N ARG A 397 11.62 24.61 -38.89
CA ARG A 397 13.04 24.74 -38.56
C ARG A 397 13.27 24.34 -37.08
N THR A 398 14.30 23.55 -36.84
CA THR A 398 14.70 23.13 -35.52
C THR A 398 16.01 23.81 -35.10
N GLY A 399 16.37 23.80 -33.84
CA GLY A 399 17.64 24.36 -33.34
C GLY A 399 18.91 23.66 -33.86
N ALA A 400 18.76 22.54 -34.59
CA ALA A 400 19.85 21.84 -35.26
C ALA A 400 20.11 22.35 -36.68
N ASP A 401 19.20 23.18 -37.24
CA ASP A 401 19.37 23.74 -38.56
C ASP A 401 20.26 24.99 -38.49
N PRO A 402 21.25 25.18 -39.41
CA PRO A 402 22.06 26.37 -39.45
C PRO A 402 21.19 27.61 -39.62
N ALA A 403 21.52 28.68 -38.87
CA ALA A 403 20.89 29.99 -39.09
C ALA A 403 21.05 30.45 -40.53
N PRO A 404 20.07 31.14 -41.13
CA PRO A 404 20.11 31.61 -42.52
C PRO A 404 21.25 32.58 -42.80
#